data_cc460903931ef4c864cfcbd1018fa37e
#
_entry.id   cc460903931ef4c864cfcbd1018fa37e
#
_cell.length_a   1.000
_cell.length_b   1.000
_cell.length_c   1.000
_cell.angle_alpha   90.00
_cell.angle_beta   90.00
_cell.angle_gamma   90.00
#
_symmetry.space_group_name_H-M   'P 1'
#
loop_
_entity.id
_entity.type
_entity.pdbx_description
1 polymer ?
#
loop_
_entity_poly.entity_id
_entity_poly.type
_entity_poly.pdbx_seq_one_letter_code
_entity_poly.pdbx_strand_id
1 'polypeptide(L)'
;MTDRLRPIPPEDWTDAQRAAAQDIINGPRGALYGPFVPLLRSPELMGYAQKLGEYLRYRSAIGVRLSELAILVTAREWDQQVEWAIHAPIAQQVGVPPDVIDAIARRERPAALLVDEAVVYD
;
A
#
# COMPACT_ATOMS: atom_id res chain seq x y z
N MET A 1 -5.86 5.13 22.69
CA MET A 1 -6.07 6.28 21.79
C MET A 1 -7.36 6.05 21.02
N THR A 2 -8.32 6.95 21.10
CA THR A 2 -9.57 6.84 20.35
C THR A 2 -9.33 7.25 18.91
N ASP A 3 -9.76 6.41 17.97
CA ASP A 3 -9.71 6.74 16.54
C ASP A 3 -10.52 8.01 16.26
N ARG A 4 -9.88 9.00 15.64
CA ARG A 4 -10.53 10.29 15.30
C ARG A 4 -11.51 10.14 14.13
N LEU A 5 -11.33 9.14 13.29
CA LEU A 5 -12.15 8.82 12.13
C LEU A 5 -12.62 7.38 12.22
N ARG A 6 -13.61 7.13 13.07
CA ARG A 6 -14.16 5.78 13.25
C ARG A 6 -14.66 5.24 11.90
N PRO A 7 -14.47 3.94 11.62
CA PRO A 7 -15.08 3.32 10.45
C PRO A 7 -16.60 3.56 10.42
N ILE A 8 -17.14 3.80 9.24
CA ILE A 8 -18.60 3.87 9.05
C ILE A 8 -19.10 2.43 8.99
N PRO A 9 -20.05 2.01 9.85
CA PRO A 9 -20.63 0.69 9.78
C PRO A 9 -21.27 0.44 8.39
N PRO A 10 -21.15 -0.77 7.83
CA PRO A 10 -21.71 -1.07 6.48
C PRO A 10 -23.20 -0.79 6.33
N GLU A 11 -23.97 -0.94 7.39
CA GLU A 11 -25.39 -0.63 7.43
C GLU A 11 -25.71 0.85 7.23
N ASP A 12 -24.76 1.74 7.58
CA ASP A 12 -24.88 3.20 7.46
C ASP A 12 -24.30 3.75 6.15
N TRP A 13 -23.79 2.89 5.26
CA TRP A 13 -23.22 3.35 4.00
C TRP A 13 -24.30 3.87 3.06
N THR A 14 -24.03 5.00 2.42
CA THR A 14 -24.80 5.47 1.27
C THR A 14 -24.62 4.53 0.08
N ASP A 15 -25.49 4.62 -0.92
CA ASP A 15 -25.36 3.83 -2.15
C ASP A 15 -24.02 4.08 -2.87
N ALA A 16 -23.56 5.34 -2.89
CA ALA A 16 -22.27 5.71 -3.48
C ALA A 16 -21.09 5.09 -2.71
N GLN A 17 -21.13 5.08 -1.38
CA GLN A 17 -20.12 4.45 -0.55
C GLN A 17 -20.12 2.93 -0.73
N ARG A 18 -21.28 2.32 -0.80
CA ARG A 18 -21.44 0.88 -1.03
C ARG A 18 -20.87 0.46 -2.39
N ALA A 19 -21.20 1.20 -3.45
CA ALA A 19 -20.68 0.94 -4.78
C ALA A 19 -19.14 1.07 -4.82
N ALA A 20 -18.59 2.15 -4.27
CA ALA A 20 -17.14 2.37 -4.23
C ALA A 20 -16.38 1.32 -3.40
N ALA A 21 -16.95 0.91 -2.25
CA ALA A 21 -16.39 -0.17 -1.44
C ALA A 21 -16.43 -1.51 -2.17
N GLN A 22 -17.51 -1.81 -2.88
CA GLN A 22 -17.68 -3.06 -3.62
C GLN A 22 -16.68 -3.17 -4.77
N ASP A 23 -16.36 -2.07 -5.46
CA ASP A 23 -15.31 -2.05 -6.50
C ASP A 23 -13.95 -2.49 -5.95
N ILE A 24 -13.60 -2.05 -4.74
CA ILE A 24 -12.35 -2.46 -4.09
C ILE A 24 -12.40 -3.93 -3.66
N ILE A 25 -13.51 -4.36 -3.06
CA ILE A 25 -13.68 -5.73 -2.56
C ILE A 25 -13.66 -6.74 -3.71
N ASN A 26 -14.26 -6.41 -4.85
CA ASN A 26 -14.28 -7.26 -6.04
C ASN A 26 -12.97 -7.23 -6.84
N GLY A 27 -12.08 -6.28 -6.54
CA GLY A 27 -10.78 -6.15 -7.18
C GLY A 27 -9.69 -6.98 -6.49
N PRO A 28 -8.43 -6.81 -6.89
CA PRO A 28 -7.30 -7.60 -6.40
C PRO A 28 -7.00 -7.41 -4.90
N ARG A 29 -7.50 -6.33 -4.28
CA ARG A 29 -7.34 -6.11 -2.83
C ARG A 29 -8.23 -7.01 -1.98
N GLY A 30 -9.41 -7.39 -2.46
CA GLY A 30 -10.33 -8.31 -1.81
C GLY A 30 -11.06 -7.78 -0.57
N ALA A 31 -10.64 -6.64 0.00
CA ALA A 31 -11.23 -6.06 1.20
C ALA A 31 -11.00 -4.54 1.29
N LEU A 32 -11.84 -3.87 2.08
CA LEU A 32 -11.70 -2.45 2.41
C LEU A 32 -10.84 -2.30 3.67
N TYR A 33 -9.62 -1.81 3.54
CA TYR A 33 -8.69 -1.63 4.67
C TYR A 33 -7.73 -0.43 4.43
N GLY A 34 -6.94 -0.12 5.44
CA GLY A 34 -5.93 0.95 5.36
C GLY A 34 -6.54 2.30 5.03
N PRO A 35 -5.98 3.04 4.06
CA PRO A 35 -6.43 4.40 3.72
C PRO A 35 -7.84 4.45 3.14
N PHE A 36 -8.38 3.34 2.65
CA PHE A 36 -9.73 3.30 2.09
C PHE A 36 -10.82 3.44 3.15
N VAL A 37 -10.53 3.08 4.41
CA VAL A 37 -11.48 3.26 5.51
C VAL A 37 -11.85 4.74 5.72
N PRO A 38 -10.90 5.67 5.89
CA PRO A 38 -11.23 7.11 5.92
C PRO A 38 -11.70 7.66 4.58
N LEU A 39 -11.13 7.20 3.44
CA LEU A 39 -11.50 7.66 2.10
C LEU A 39 -12.94 7.32 1.71
N LEU A 40 -13.57 6.34 2.36
CA LEU A 40 -14.98 6.00 2.14
C LEU A 40 -15.93 7.19 2.33
N ARG A 41 -15.52 8.22 3.09
CA ARG A 41 -16.28 9.46 3.25
C ARG A 41 -16.32 10.32 1.99
N SER A 42 -15.42 10.06 1.05
CA SER A 42 -15.35 10.70 -0.27
C SER A 42 -15.29 9.61 -1.34
N PRO A 43 -16.41 8.91 -1.61
CA PRO A 43 -16.43 7.68 -2.43
C PRO A 43 -15.94 7.91 -3.86
N GLU A 44 -16.19 9.05 -4.46
CA GLU A 44 -15.68 9.40 -5.78
C GLU A 44 -14.14 9.52 -5.77
N LEU A 45 -13.59 10.27 -4.82
CA LEU A 45 -12.13 10.39 -4.64
C LEU A 45 -11.50 9.04 -4.34
N MET A 46 -12.13 8.23 -3.48
CA MET A 46 -11.69 6.87 -3.17
C MET A 46 -11.60 6.02 -4.44
N GLY A 47 -12.56 6.15 -5.35
CA GLY A 47 -12.57 5.44 -6.63
C GLY A 47 -11.35 5.77 -7.50
N TYR A 48 -10.98 7.04 -7.62
CA TYR A 48 -9.79 7.46 -8.36
C TYR A 48 -8.49 7.01 -7.67
N ALA A 49 -8.39 7.22 -6.37
CA ALA A 49 -7.21 6.85 -5.60
C ALA A 49 -6.95 5.33 -5.63
N GLN A 50 -8.00 4.52 -5.48
CA GLN A 50 -7.85 3.07 -5.50
C GLN A 50 -7.44 2.55 -6.87
N LYS A 51 -7.97 3.11 -7.97
CA LYS A 51 -7.61 2.71 -9.33
C LYS A 51 -6.16 3.05 -9.65
N LEU A 52 -5.70 4.23 -9.25
CA LEU A 52 -4.29 4.61 -9.36
C LEU A 52 -3.40 3.64 -8.58
N GLY A 53 -3.71 3.40 -7.31
CA GLY A 53 -2.94 2.50 -6.46
C GLY A 53 -2.98 1.05 -6.93
N GLU A 54 -4.10 0.59 -7.48
CA GLU A 54 -4.23 -0.75 -8.07
C GLU A 54 -3.32 -0.90 -9.30
N TYR A 55 -3.28 0.10 -10.18
CA TYR A 55 -2.38 0.09 -11.33
C TYR A 55 -0.91 0.04 -10.87
N LEU A 56 -0.51 0.96 -9.99
CA LEU A 56 0.87 1.07 -9.52
C LEU A 56 1.34 -0.21 -8.82
N ARG A 57 0.48 -0.82 -8.02
CA ARG A 57 0.83 -2.00 -7.22
C ARG A 57 0.83 -3.29 -8.03
N TYR A 58 -0.16 -3.50 -8.91
CA TYR A 58 -0.40 -4.81 -9.52
C TYR A 58 -0.13 -4.86 -11.03
N ARG A 59 -0.03 -3.72 -11.71
CA ARG A 59 0.04 -3.65 -13.18
C ARG A 59 1.12 -2.71 -13.71
N SER A 60 1.92 -2.09 -12.84
CA SER A 60 2.99 -1.19 -13.29
C SER A 60 4.08 -1.96 -14.05
N ALA A 61 4.75 -1.25 -14.98
CA ALA A 61 5.80 -1.84 -15.81
C ALA A 61 7.03 -2.33 -15.02
N ILE A 62 7.26 -1.80 -13.82
CA ILE A 62 8.39 -2.22 -12.98
C ILE A 62 8.14 -3.56 -12.26
N GLY A 63 6.90 -4.02 -12.22
CA GLY A 63 6.53 -5.27 -11.55
C GLY A 63 6.37 -5.15 -10.05
N VAL A 64 5.79 -6.18 -9.44
CA VAL A 64 5.35 -6.17 -8.03
C VAL A 64 6.54 -6.05 -7.07
N ARG A 65 7.65 -6.76 -7.33
CA ARG A 65 8.83 -6.75 -6.46
C ARG A 65 9.43 -5.35 -6.31
N LEU A 66 9.66 -4.66 -7.42
CA LEU A 66 10.23 -3.30 -7.39
C LEU A 66 9.20 -2.27 -6.88
N SER A 67 7.92 -2.48 -7.15
CA SER A 67 6.85 -1.66 -6.59
C SER A 67 6.82 -1.74 -5.06
N GLU A 68 6.90 -2.94 -4.49
CA GLU A 68 6.96 -3.12 -3.03
C GLU A 68 8.25 -2.54 -2.43
N LEU A 69 9.38 -2.65 -3.12
CA LEU A 69 10.63 -2.00 -2.69
C LEU A 69 10.46 -0.48 -2.59
N ALA A 70 9.88 0.15 -3.62
CA ALA A 70 9.60 1.59 -3.63
C ALA A 70 8.66 2.01 -2.49
N ILE A 71 7.64 1.20 -2.22
CA ILE A 71 6.70 1.42 -1.11
C ILE A 71 7.44 1.38 0.23
N LEU A 72 8.30 0.40 0.46
CA LEU A 72 9.05 0.28 1.71
C LEU A 72 10.01 1.45 1.94
N VAL A 73 10.75 1.86 0.90
CA VAL A 73 11.66 3.01 0.98
C VAL A 73 10.88 4.28 1.34
N THR A 74 9.76 4.51 0.66
CA THR A 74 8.90 5.67 0.91
C THR A 74 8.27 5.62 2.30
N ALA A 75 7.74 4.47 2.70
CA ALA A 75 7.12 4.29 4.01
C ALA A 75 8.12 4.55 5.14
N ARG A 76 9.37 4.09 4.98
CA ARG A 76 10.42 4.31 5.98
C ARG A 76 10.90 5.75 6.02
N GLU A 77 11.02 6.41 4.87
CA GLU A 77 11.41 7.83 4.81
C GLU A 77 10.41 8.73 5.56
N TRP A 78 9.12 8.45 5.42
CA TRP A 78 8.05 9.22 6.04
C TRP A 78 7.56 8.65 7.39
N ASP A 79 8.26 7.67 7.96
CA ASP A 79 7.88 6.99 9.21
C ASP A 79 6.44 6.47 9.23
N GLN A 80 5.98 5.98 8.07
CA GLN A 80 4.64 5.43 7.90
C GLN A 80 4.56 3.98 8.40
N GLN A 81 4.30 3.82 9.69
CA GLN A 81 4.29 2.52 10.35
C GLN A 81 3.20 1.58 9.83
N VAL A 82 2.02 2.12 9.47
CA VAL A 82 0.91 1.32 8.93
C VAL A 82 1.29 0.74 7.56
N GLU A 83 1.82 1.58 6.65
CA GLU A 83 2.29 1.13 5.35
C GLU A 83 3.44 0.12 5.46
N TRP A 84 4.38 0.37 6.36
CA TRP A 84 5.47 -0.57 6.63
C TRP A 84 4.93 -1.93 7.09
N ALA A 85 4.03 -1.97 8.06
CA ALA A 85 3.47 -3.20 8.62
C ALA A 85 2.69 -4.02 7.58
N ILE A 86 2.01 -3.34 6.64
CA ILE A 86 1.27 -3.99 5.56
C ILE A 86 2.23 -4.53 4.49
N HIS A 87 3.21 -3.71 4.07
CA HIS A 87 3.99 -3.97 2.87
C HIS A 87 5.28 -4.76 3.11
N ALA A 88 5.89 -4.74 4.30
CA ALA A 88 7.10 -5.52 4.57
C ALA A 88 6.92 -7.04 4.37
N PRO A 89 5.86 -7.69 4.89
CA PRO A 89 5.64 -9.10 4.61
C PRO A 89 5.30 -9.37 3.14
N ILE A 90 4.60 -8.47 2.46
CA ILE A 90 4.30 -8.61 1.02
C ILE A 90 5.59 -8.52 0.20
N ALA A 91 6.44 -7.53 0.48
CA ALA A 91 7.75 -7.37 -0.18
C ALA A 91 8.60 -8.64 -0.07
N GLN A 92 8.64 -9.26 1.11
CA GLN A 92 9.33 -10.53 1.30
C GLN A 92 8.72 -11.66 0.46
N GLN A 93 7.39 -11.76 0.41
CA GLN A 93 6.69 -12.79 -0.38
C GLN A 93 6.94 -12.64 -1.89
N VAL A 94 7.09 -11.43 -2.39
CA VAL A 94 7.35 -11.16 -3.82
C VAL A 94 8.83 -11.09 -4.20
N GLY A 95 9.72 -11.42 -3.27
CA GLY A 95 11.13 -11.67 -3.55
C GLY A 95 12.09 -10.52 -3.22
N VAL A 96 11.67 -9.51 -2.43
CA VAL A 96 12.63 -8.57 -1.84
C VAL A 96 13.40 -9.30 -0.74
N PRO A 97 14.74 -9.36 -0.81
CA PRO A 97 15.53 -10.09 0.18
C PRO A 97 15.34 -9.56 1.62
N PRO A 98 15.30 -10.43 2.65
CA PRO A 98 15.12 -10.00 4.04
C PRO A 98 16.18 -9.01 4.53
N ASP A 99 17.43 -9.17 4.11
CA ASP A 99 18.53 -8.27 4.46
C ASP A 99 18.39 -6.86 3.85
N VAL A 100 17.76 -6.78 2.67
CA VAL A 100 17.39 -5.50 2.04
C VAL A 100 16.30 -4.82 2.86
N ILE A 101 15.26 -5.55 3.25
CA ILE A 101 14.15 -5.02 4.08
C ILE A 101 14.71 -4.54 5.44
N ASP A 102 15.56 -5.32 6.08
CA ASP A 102 16.18 -4.98 7.35
C ASP A 102 17.07 -3.73 7.27
N ALA A 103 17.84 -3.58 6.19
CA ALA A 103 18.65 -2.38 5.96
C ALA A 103 17.78 -1.13 5.78
N ILE A 104 16.70 -1.22 5.00
CA ILE A 104 15.75 -0.12 4.83
C ILE A 104 15.11 0.24 6.18
N ALA A 105 14.73 -0.76 7.00
CA ALA A 105 14.18 -0.54 8.34
C ALA A 105 15.13 0.29 9.24
N ARG A 106 16.45 0.08 9.10
CA ARG A 106 17.47 0.82 9.83
C ARG A 106 17.89 2.14 9.18
N ARG A 107 17.26 2.54 8.08
CA ARG A 107 17.66 3.70 7.25
C ARG A 107 19.08 3.57 6.69
N GLU A 108 19.52 2.38 6.42
CA GLU A 108 20.80 2.08 5.81
C GLU A 108 20.61 1.68 4.35
N ARG A 109 21.53 2.10 3.48
CA ARG A 109 21.52 1.62 2.10
C ARG A 109 21.87 0.13 2.08
N PRO A 110 21.04 -0.74 1.52
CA PRO A 110 21.33 -2.17 1.44
C PRO A 110 22.63 -2.42 0.67
N ALA A 111 23.47 -3.34 1.18
CA ALA A 111 24.77 -3.65 0.59
C ALA A 111 24.68 -4.42 -0.74
N ALA A 112 23.68 -5.28 -0.88
CA ALA A 112 23.55 -6.21 -2.00
C ALA A 112 22.26 -5.97 -2.79
N LEU A 113 22.14 -4.78 -3.39
CA LEU A 113 21.05 -4.48 -4.31
C LEU A 113 21.35 -5.01 -5.72
N LEU A 114 20.38 -5.60 -6.37
CA LEU A 114 20.42 -5.84 -7.82
C LEU A 114 20.41 -4.49 -8.55
N VAL A 115 20.80 -4.49 -9.83
CA VAL A 115 20.90 -3.25 -10.62
C VAL A 115 19.55 -2.50 -10.68
N ASP A 116 18.45 -3.21 -10.91
CA ASP A 116 17.11 -2.64 -10.96
C ASP A 116 16.62 -2.18 -9.57
N GLU A 117 16.99 -2.89 -8.52
CA GLU A 117 16.71 -2.48 -7.13
C GLU A 117 17.45 -1.20 -6.75
N ALA A 118 18.72 -1.07 -7.15
CA ALA A 118 19.49 0.14 -6.90
C ALA A 118 18.88 1.37 -7.57
N VAL A 119 18.41 1.22 -8.80
CA VAL A 119 17.73 2.31 -9.53
C VAL A 119 16.45 2.77 -8.82
N VAL A 120 15.73 1.86 -8.19
CA VAL A 120 14.50 2.20 -7.45
C VAL A 120 14.81 2.78 -6.08
N TYR A 121 15.89 2.31 -5.43
CA TYR A 121 16.28 2.76 -4.10
C TYR A 121 16.90 4.16 -4.10
N ASP A 122 17.83 4.44 -5.01
CA ASP A 122 18.61 5.69 -5.09
C ASP A 122 17.81 6.85 -5.68
#